data_664f308d8b04bf903cd8b26839003570
#
_entry.id   664f308d8b04bf903cd8b26839003570
#
_cell.length_a   1.000
_cell.length_b   1.000
_cell.length_c   1.000
_cell.angle_alpha   90.00
_cell.angle_beta   90.00
_cell.angle_gamma   90.00
#
_symmetry.space_group_name_H-M   'P 1'
#
loop_
_entity.id
_entity.type
_entity.pdbx_description
1 polymer ?
#
loop_
_entity_poly.entity_id
_entity_poly.type
_entity_poly.pdbx_seq_one_letter_code
_entity_poly.pdbx_strand_id
1 'polypeptide(L)'
;MIEVLRAVGIVPVVKINRAAPAAGLARALCEGGLPAVEITFRTPAAADAIREACAAAPEAFVCAGTVLTAQQAEQAVAAGAKAIVSPGINMEVVDWCLAQGVPVIPGCATPSEIEACMRKGLRLVKLFPAEVLGGVRMLKALAGPYAGVSFMATGGISPANVGDYLRQKNIVCCGGSWIVPEAALDAGDFDAIRRLAAEARAIVDSI
;
A
#
# COMPACT_ATOMS: atom_id res chain seq x y z
N MET A 1 -4.03 10.02 7.43
CA MET A 1 -3.46 8.88 6.65
C MET A 1 -2.98 7.74 7.57
N ILE A 2 -2.00 7.95 8.45
CA ILE A 2 -1.41 6.86 9.27
C ILE A 2 -2.47 6.12 10.08
N GLU A 3 -3.40 6.81 10.73
CA GLU A 3 -4.46 6.19 11.53
C GLU A 3 -5.40 5.32 10.68
N VAL A 4 -5.73 5.76 9.46
CA VAL A 4 -6.54 4.97 8.54
C VAL A 4 -5.81 3.68 8.13
N LEU A 5 -4.54 3.78 7.73
CA LEU A 5 -3.73 2.62 7.36
C LEU A 5 -3.53 1.66 8.53
N ARG A 6 -3.36 2.18 9.75
CA ARG A 6 -3.25 1.37 10.96
C ARG A 6 -4.54 0.62 11.28
N ALA A 7 -5.69 1.27 11.16
CA ALA A 7 -6.99 0.66 11.36
C ALA A 7 -7.30 -0.45 10.35
N VAL A 8 -6.88 -0.26 9.09
CA VAL A 8 -7.01 -1.27 8.04
C VAL A 8 -6.04 -2.43 8.25
N GLY A 9 -4.81 -2.17 8.67
CA GLY A 9 -3.76 -3.15 8.96
C GLY A 9 -3.15 -3.81 7.72
N ILE A 10 -3.95 -4.21 6.75
CA ILE A 10 -3.50 -4.85 5.51
C ILE A 10 -4.07 -4.08 4.31
N VAL A 11 -3.19 -3.64 3.41
CA VAL A 11 -3.55 -2.95 2.17
C VAL A 11 -3.36 -3.91 1.00
N PRO A 12 -4.43 -4.32 0.30
CA PRO A 12 -4.32 -5.12 -0.92
C PRO A 12 -3.51 -4.39 -1.99
N VAL A 13 -2.47 -5.05 -2.53
CA VAL A 13 -1.61 -4.51 -3.60
C VAL A 13 -1.99 -5.17 -4.91
N VAL A 14 -2.45 -4.37 -5.87
CA VAL A 14 -3.11 -4.86 -7.07
C VAL A 14 -2.41 -4.37 -8.33
N LYS A 15 -2.13 -5.31 -9.25
CA LYS A 15 -1.86 -5.02 -10.64
C LYS A 15 -3.17 -5.19 -11.41
N ILE A 16 -3.59 -4.17 -12.13
CA ILE A 16 -4.85 -4.19 -12.87
C ILE A 16 -4.57 -3.96 -14.36
N ASN A 17 -5.06 -4.85 -15.22
CA ASN A 17 -4.79 -4.79 -16.65
C ASN A 17 -5.84 -3.98 -17.44
N ARG A 18 -7.03 -3.79 -16.87
CA ARG A 18 -8.16 -3.03 -17.42
C ARG A 18 -8.84 -2.25 -16.29
N ALA A 19 -9.36 -1.08 -16.54
CA ALA A 19 -10.02 -0.28 -15.51
C ALA A 19 -11.38 -0.84 -15.06
N ALA A 20 -12.11 -1.50 -15.95
CA ALA A 20 -13.48 -1.96 -15.73
C ALA A 20 -13.71 -2.75 -14.41
N PRO A 21 -12.85 -3.68 -13.97
CA PRO A 21 -13.08 -4.40 -12.70
C PRO A 21 -12.80 -3.56 -11.44
N ALA A 22 -12.21 -2.37 -11.53
CA ALA A 22 -11.77 -1.59 -10.37
C ALA A 22 -12.93 -1.17 -9.45
N ALA A 23 -14.09 -0.84 -10.02
CA ALA A 23 -15.29 -0.49 -9.24
C ALA A 23 -15.79 -1.67 -8.39
N GLY A 24 -15.88 -2.87 -8.98
CA GLY A 24 -16.26 -4.09 -8.27
C GLY A 24 -15.23 -4.51 -7.23
N LEU A 25 -13.94 -4.39 -7.57
CA LEU A 25 -12.84 -4.62 -6.64
C LEU A 25 -12.95 -3.76 -5.38
N ALA A 26 -13.12 -2.44 -5.54
CA ALA A 26 -13.17 -1.51 -4.40
C ALA A 26 -14.34 -1.84 -3.46
N ARG A 27 -15.52 -2.13 -4.01
CA ARG A 27 -16.69 -2.54 -3.21
C ARG A 27 -16.43 -3.86 -2.47
N ALA A 28 -15.92 -4.89 -3.17
CA ALA A 28 -15.63 -6.18 -2.58
C ALA A 28 -14.63 -6.10 -1.42
N LEU A 29 -13.62 -5.25 -1.53
CA LEU A 29 -12.66 -5.00 -0.46
C LEU A 29 -13.31 -4.30 0.74
N CYS A 30 -14.13 -3.28 0.52
CA CYS A 30 -14.88 -2.62 1.59
C CYS A 30 -15.85 -3.58 2.30
N GLU A 31 -16.63 -4.35 1.55
CA GLU A 31 -17.54 -5.36 2.08
C GLU A 31 -16.82 -6.47 2.85
N GLY A 32 -15.59 -6.80 2.43
CA GLY A 32 -14.70 -7.73 3.15
C GLY A 32 -13.98 -7.12 4.35
N GLY A 33 -14.24 -5.84 4.71
CA GLY A 33 -13.67 -5.19 5.88
C GLY A 33 -12.25 -4.62 5.69
N LEU A 34 -11.77 -4.54 4.46
CA LEU A 34 -10.50 -3.89 4.09
C LEU A 34 -10.74 -2.69 3.17
N PRO A 35 -11.23 -1.54 3.69
CA PRO A 35 -11.54 -0.36 2.87
C PRO A 35 -10.26 0.38 2.44
N ALA A 36 -9.33 -0.33 1.80
CA ALA A 36 -8.10 0.22 1.23
C ALA A 36 -7.62 -0.61 0.05
N VAL A 37 -6.90 0.02 -0.89
CA VAL A 37 -6.24 -0.66 -2.01
C VAL A 37 -5.06 0.16 -2.54
N GLU A 38 -3.94 -0.50 -2.83
CA GLU A 38 -2.80 0.04 -3.58
C GLU A 38 -2.90 -0.43 -5.02
N ILE A 39 -3.36 0.44 -5.95
CA ILE A 39 -3.38 0.16 -7.39
C ILE A 39 -2.04 0.56 -7.99
N THR A 40 -1.33 -0.39 -8.60
CA THR A 40 0.04 -0.18 -9.05
C THR A 40 0.13 0.39 -10.47
N PHE A 41 1.00 1.38 -10.68
CA PHE A 41 1.33 1.98 -11.98
C PHE A 41 2.24 1.07 -12.83
N ARG A 42 1.91 -0.24 -12.86
CA ARG A 42 2.58 -1.25 -13.69
C ARG A 42 1.87 -1.49 -15.02
N THR A 43 0.75 -0.84 -15.26
CA THR A 43 -0.04 -0.91 -16.49
C THR A 43 -0.57 0.45 -16.89
N PRO A 44 -0.89 0.68 -18.16
CA PRO A 44 -1.53 1.93 -18.60
C PRO A 44 -2.92 2.17 -18.00
N ALA A 45 -3.60 1.13 -17.52
CA ALA A 45 -4.94 1.24 -16.95
C ALA A 45 -4.98 1.80 -15.53
N ALA A 46 -3.82 2.00 -14.87
CA ALA A 46 -3.75 2.31 -13.44
C ALA A 46 -4.52 3.57 -13.04
N ALA A 47 -4.35 4.68 -13.77
CA ALA A 47 -5.02 5.94 -13.45
C ALA A 47 -6.54 5.82 -13.61
N ASP A 48 -7.02 5.20 -14.69
CA ASP A 48 -8.44 5.00 -14.89
C ASP A 48 -9.04 4.05 -13.85
N ALA A 49 -8.31 3.00 -13.48
CA ALA A 49 -8.72 2.08 -12.41
C ALA A 49 -8.80 2.78 -11.04
N ILE A 50 -7.89 3.69 -10.72
CA ILE A 50 -7.96 4.51 -9.51
C ILE A 50 -9.23 5.36 -9.51
N ARG A 51 -9.54 6.01 -10.65
CA ARG A 51 -10.74 6.85 -10.79
C ARG A 51 -12.01 6.04 -10.57
N GLU A 52 -12.13 4.87 -11.20
CA GLU A 52 -13.27 3.96 -11.04
C GLU A 52 -13.41 3.45 -9.59
N ALA A 53 -12.29 3.08 -8.95
CA ALA A 53 -12.30 2.62 -7.58
C ALA A 53 -12.74 3.73 -6.60
N CYS A 54 -12.21 4.95 -6.76
CA CYS A 54 -12.59 6.10 -5.93
C CYS A 54 -14.05 6.50 -6.10
N ALA A 55 -14.57 6.44 -7.33
CA ALA A 55 -15.98 6.75 -7.61
C ALA A 55 -16.93 5.69 -7.02
N ALA A 56 -16.54 4.42 -7.06
CA ALA A 56 -17.38 3.30 -6.62
C ALA A 56 -17.40 3.07 -5.11
N ALA A 57 -16.34 3.46 -4.40
CA ALA A 57 -16.17 3.31 -2.95
C ALA A 57 -15.45 4.55 -2.38
N PRO A 58 -16.14 5.68 -2.19
CA PRO A 58 -15.54 6.94 -1.71
C PRO A 58 -14.92 6.81 -0.31
N GLU A 59 -15.43 5.90 0.51
CA GLU A 59 -14.90 5.57 1.83
C GLU A 59 -13.54 4.87 1.79
N ALA A 60 -13.23 4.13 0.70
CA ALA A 60 -11.98 3.41 0.56
C ALA A 60 -10.77 4.33 0.51
N PHE A 61 -9.67 3.89 1.13
CA PHE A 61 -8.37 4.52 1.00
C PHE A 61 -7.65 3.97 -0.23
N VAL A 62 -7.89 4.60 -1.39
CA VAL A 62 -7.21 4.22 -2.64
C VAL A 62 -5.89 4.95 -2.73
N CYS A 63 -4.77 4.22 -2.87
CA CYS A 63 -3.46 4.79 -3.12
C CYS A 63 -2.85 4.25 -4.42
N ALA A 64 -1.93 5.02 -5.00
CA ALA A 64 -1.20 4.65 -6.19
C ALA A 64 0.14 4.02 -5.81
N GLY A 65 0.38 2.77 -6.20
CA GLY A 65 1.63 2.06 -5.98
C GLY A 65 2.52 2.03 -7.22
N THR A 66 3.80 1.69 -7.00
CA THR A 66 4.81 1.60 -8.08
C THR A 66 4.91 2.90 -8.89
N VAL A 67 4.75 4.04 -8.24
CA VAL A 67 4.92 5.35 -8.86
C VAL A 67 6.42 5.66 -8.94
N LEU A 68 6.93 5.86 -10.15
CA LEU A 68 8.36 6.00 -10.44
C LEU A 68 8.73 7.40 -10.93
N THR A 69 7.75 8.23 -11.32
CA THR A 69 7.98 9.59 -11.84
C THR A 69 6.98 10.59 -11.24
N ALA A 70 7.33 11.87 -11.21
CA ALA A 70 6.42 12.94 -10.80
C ALA A 70 5.18 13.01 -11.70
N GLN A 71 5.33 12.74 -13.00
CA GLN A 71 4.19 12.68 -13.93
C GLN A 71 3.19 11.57 -13.55
N GLN A 72 3.67 10.38 -13.15
CA GLN A 72 2.77 9.32 -12.66
C GLN A 72 2.09 9.72 -11.36
N ALA A 73 2.79 10.42 -10.46
CA ALA A 73 2.20 10.94 -9.23
C ALA A 73 1.07 11.94 -9.53
N GLU A 74 1.29 12.87 -10.46
CA GLU A 74 0.29 13.83 -10.93
C GLU A 74 -0.94 13.12 -11.51
N GLN A 75 -0.75 12.15 -12.40
CA GLN A 75 -1.84 11.35 -12.97
C GLN A 75 -2.63 10.60 -11.89
N ALA A 76 -1.94 10.02 -10.91
CA ALA A 76 -2.57 9.30 -9.82
C ALA A 76 -3.43 10.21 -8.94
N VAL A 77 -2.93 11.39 -8.59
CA VAL A 77 -3.65 12.38 -7.79
C VAL A 77 -4.84 12.94 -8.55
N ALA A 78 -4.68 13.26 -9.84
CA ALA A 78 -5.79 13.69 -10.70
C ALA A 78 -6.87 12.61 -10.87
N ALA A 79 -6.51 11.32 -10.71
CA ALA A 79 -7.44 10.20 -10.70
C ALA A 79 -8.12 9.98 -9.33
N GLY A 80 -7.70 10.67 -8.27
CA GLY A 80 -8.29 10.59 -6.93
C GLY A 80 -7.48 9.79 -5.91
N ALA A 81 -6.24 9.38 -6.22
CA ALA A 81 -5.39 8.68 -5.24
C ALA A 81 -5.15 9.54 -3.99
N LYS A 82 -5.37 8.95 -2.81
CA LYS A 82 -5.22 9.61 -1.51
C LYS A 82 -3.77 9.60 -0.98
N ALA A 83 -2.88 8.80 -1.60
CA ALA A 83 -1.45 8.74 -1.29
C ALA A 83 -0.67 8.14 -2.45
N ILE A 84 0.62 8.45 -2.50
CA ILE A 84 1.58 7.92 -3.47
C ILE A 84 2.52 6.94 -2.76
N VAL A 85 2.74 5.77 -3.36
CA VAL A 85 3.64 4.72 -2.85
C VAL A 85 4.63 4.35 -3.95
N SER A 86 5.92 4.34 -3.65
CA SER A 86 6.97 3.93 -4.59
C SER A 86 7.73 2.70 -4.10
N PRO A 87 8.33 1.91 -4.99
CA PRO A 87 9.09 0.72 -4.59
C PRO A 87 10.47 1.07 -4.02
N GLY A 88 11.01 2.21 -4.36
CA GLY A 88 12.26 2.77 -3.87
C GLY A 88 12.12 4.27 -3.65
N ILE A 89 13.17 4.90 -3.14
CA ILE A 89 13.19 6.34 -2.95
C ILE A 89 13.54 7.04 -4.28
N ASN A 90 12.61 7.86 -4.76
CA ASN A 90 12.85 8.83 -5.83
C ASN A 90 12.56 10.22 -5.30
N MET A 91 13.61 11.05 -5.14
CA MET A 91 13.47 12.38 -4.57
C MET A 91 12.62 13.32 -5.41
N GLU A 92 12.61 13.17 -6.74
CA GLU A 92 11.73 13.97 -7.61
C GLU A 92 10.25 13.70 -7.29
N VAL A 93 9.87 12.44 -7.11
CA VAL A 93 8.51 12.07 -6.70
C VAL A 93 8.20 12.58 -5.30
N VAL A 94 9.14 12.40 -4.36
CA VAL A 94 8.98 12.86 -2.97
C VAL A 94 8.79 14.37 -2.93
N ASP A 95 9.65 15.13 -3.59
CA ASP A 95 9.61 16.59 -3.57
C ASP A 95 8.36 17.14 -4.26
N TRP A 96 7.94 16.51 -5.37
CA TRP A 96 6.67 16.85 -6.02
C TRP A 96 5.48 16.63 -5.07
N CYS A 97 5.39 15.46 -4.43
CA CYS A 97 4.30 15.15 -3.50
C CYS A 97 4.26 16.14 -2.32
N LEU A 98 5.42 16.44 -1.74
CA LEU A 98 5.50 17.39 -0.62
C LEU A 98 5.07 18.80 -1.04
N ALA A 99 5.47 19.25 -2.23
CA ALA A 99 5.08 20.55 -2.78
C ALA A 99 3.56 20.65 -3.05
N GLN A 100 2.92 19.53 -3.41
CA GLN A 100 1.47 19.45 -3.63
C GLN A 100 0.67 19.12 -2.35
N GLY A 101 1.32 18.91 -1.20
CA GLY A 101 0.65 18.48 0.02
C GLY A 101 0.07 17.07 -0.05
N VAL A 102 0.57 16.23 -0.96
CA VAL A 102 0.12 14.85 -1.17
C VAL A 102 0.92 13.90 -0.28
N PRO A 103 0.27 13.02 0.49
CA PRO A 103 0.96 12.00 1.26
C PRO A 103 1.79 11.08 0.37
N VAL A 104 3.05 10.82 0.77
CA VAL A 104 3.96 9.92 0.04
C VAL A 104 4.60 8.91 0.99
N ILE A 105 4.68 7.65 0.55
CA ILE A 105 5.27 6.52 1.28
C ILE A 105 6.37 5.92 0.39
N PRO A 106 7.60 6.48 0.42
CA PRO A 106 8.69 6.00 -0.42
C PRO A 106 9.23 4.66 0.06
N GLY A 107 9.64 3.80 -0.89
CA GLY A 107 10.31 2.54 -0.61
C GLY A 107 11.72 2.77 -0.07
N CYS A 108 12.10 2.02 0.97
CA CYS A 108 13.43 2.01 1.55
C CYS A 108 13.87 0.58 1.84
N ALA A 109 15.14 0.29 1.57
CA ALA A 109 15.78 -0.98 1.84
C ALA A 109 16.98 -0.84 2.78
N THR A 110 17.48 0.39 2.97
CA THR A 110 18.70 0.68 3.73
C THR A 110 18.52 1.82 4.74
N PRO A 111 19.33 1.87 5.81
CA PRO A 111 19.40 3.00 6.73
C PRO A 111 19.57 4.35 6.04
N SER A 112 20.47 4.45 5.06
CA SER A 112 20.71 5.71 4.33
C SER A 112 19.49 6.25 3.60
N GLU A 113 18.65 5.37 3.05
CA GLU A 113 17.39 5.74 2.40
C GLU A 113 16.37 6.22 3.43
N ILE A 114 16.28 5.55 4.58
CA ILE A 114 15.42 5.98 5.69
C ILE A 114 15.82 7.38 6.16
N GLU A 115 17.12 7.64 6.35
CA GLU A 115 17.63 8.96 6.73
C GLU A 115 17.35 10.04 5.69
N ALA A 116 17.41 9.67 4.39
CA ALA A 116 17.04 10.58 3.32
C ALA A 116 15.56 10.99 3.40
N CYS A 117 14.67 10.05 3.70
CA CYS A 117 13.26 10.33 3.97
C CYS A 117 13.07 11.20 5.22
N MET A 118 13.79 10.90 6.29
CA MET A 118 13.73 11.66 7.54
C MET A 118 14.14 13.13 7.36
N ARG A 119 15.16 13.41 6.53
CA ARG A 119 15.57 14.79 6.17
C ARG A 119 14.47 15.57 5.46
N LYS A 120 13.56 14.89 4.76
CA LYS A 120 12.37 15.47 4.11
C LYS A 120 11.16 15.55 5.06
N GLY A 121 11.33 15.21 6.35
CA GLY A 121 10.25 15.22 7.33
C GLY A 121 9.34 13.99 7.30
N LEU A 122 9.62 13.01 6.45
CA LEU A 122 8.81 11.78 6.36
C LEU A 122 9.08 10.88 7.57
N ARG A 123 8.01 10.28 8.10
CA ARG A 123 8.04 9.36 9.25
C ARG A 123 7.34 8.02 8.97
N LEU A 124 6.76 7.86 7.79
CA LEU A 124 6.25 6.60 7.29
C LEU A 124 6.94 6.29 5.96
N VAL A 125 7.58 5.13 5.88
CA VAL A 125 8.26 4.63 4.69
C VAL A 125 7.81 3.20 4.39
N LYS A 126 7.96 2.75 3.14
CA LYS A 126 7.69 1.37 2.74
C LYS A 126 8.97 0.55 2.88
N LEU A 127 8.97 -0.50 3.70
CA LEU A 127 10.03 -1.51 3.67
C LEU A 127 9.78 -2.46 2.49
N PHE A 128 10.63 -2.42 1.46
CA PHE A 128 10.45 -3.22 0.23
C PHE A 128 11.79 -3.61 -0.41
N PRO A 129 11.93 -4.87 -0.82
CA PRO A 129 11.06 -6.03 -0.59
C PRO A 129 11.27 -6.67 0.79
N ALA A 130 10.24 -6.64 1.66
CA ALA A 130 10.39 -6.87 3.10
C ALA A 130 11.03 -8.21 3.47
N GLU A 131 10.50 -9.34 2.97
CA GLU A 131 11.02 -10.68 3.30
C GLU A 131 12.46 -10.88 2.82
N VAL A 132 12.79 -10.40 1.62
CA VAL A 132 14.14 -10.49 1.06
C VAL A 132 15.16 -9.72 1.90
N LEU A 133 14.73 -8.62 2.52
CA LEU A 133 15.57 -7.78 3.40
C LEU A 133 15.68 -8.31 4.84
N GLY A 134 15.08 -9.46 5.14
CA GLY A 134 15.15 -10.10 6.46
C GLY A 134 13.89 -9.90 7.32
N GLY A 135 12.82 -9.35 6.76
CA GLY A 135 11.49 -9.33 7.34
C GLY A 135 11.41 -8.67 8.72
N VAL A 136 10.75 -9.34 9.65
CA VAL A 136 10.60 -8.88 11.04
C VAL A 136 11.94 -8.67 11.74
N ARG A 137 12.99 -9.41 11.38
CA ARG A 137 14.34 -9.20 11.97
C ARG A 137 14.88 -7.83 11.57
N MET A 138 14.70 -7.42 10.32
CA MET A 138 15.11 -6.09 9.83
C MET A 138 14.34 -4.99 10.57
N LEU A 139 13.02 -5.11 10.72
CA LEU A 139 12.19 -4.14 11.46
C LEU A 139 12.63 -3.97 12.92
N LYS A 140 12.97 -5.09 13.60
CA LYS A 140 13.50 -5.06 14.97
C LYS A 140 14.86 -4.36 15.06
N ALA A 141 15.75 -4.60 14.09
CA ALA A 141 17.04 -3.94 14.04
C ALA A 141 16.91 -2.42 13.80
N LEU A 142 15.96 -2.00 12.98
CA LEU A 142 15.70 -0.60 12.68
C LEU A 142 14.97 0.15 13.81
N ALA A 143 14.26 -0.55 14.69
CA ALA A 143 13.46 0.07 15.75
C ALA A 143 14.29 0.90 16.75
N GLY A 144 15.52 0.48 17.04
CA GLY A 144 16.41 1.21 17.94
C GLY A 144 16.86 2.55 17.37
N PRO A 145 17.62 2.56 16.27
CA PRO A 145 18.15 3.80 15.70
C PRO A 145 17.07 4.72 15.10
N TYR A 146 15.91 4.18 14.71
CA TYR A 146 14.84 4.92 14.02
C TYR A 146 13.50 4.90 14.77
N ALA A 147 13.54 5.10 16.09
CA ALA A 147 12.35 5.05 16.97
C ALA A 147 11.18 5.95 16.52
N GLY A 148 11.45 7.01 15.74
CA GLY A 148 10.43 7.92 15.22
C GLY A 148 9.93 7.58 13.80
N VAL A 149 10.36 6.45 13.22
CA VAL A 149 9.98 6.01 11.88
C VAL A 149 9.08 4.79 11.96
N SER A 150 8.00 4.84 11.20
CA SER A 150 7.06 3.73 11.02
C SER A 150 7.16 3.14 9.61
N PHE A 151 6.70 1.90 9.45
CA PHE A 151 6.86 1.16 8.20
C PHE A 151 5.52 0.62 7.68
N MET A 152 5.39 0.64 6.34
CA MET A 152 4.49 -0.19 5.57
C MET A 152 5.32 -1.34 4.98
N ALA A 153 5.20 -2.55 5.50
CA ALA A 153 5.96 -3.69 5.00
C ALA A 153 5.29 -4.31 3.77
N THR A 154 6.04 -4.50 2.68
CA THR A 154 5.52 -5.09 1.44
C THR A 154 6.59 -5.99 0.79
N GLY A 155 6.13 -7.07 0.15
CA GLY A 155 6.99 -8.02 -0.55
C GLY A 155 7.27 -9.29 0.26
N GLY A 156 6.67 -10.40 -0.17
CA GLY A 156 6.71 -11.69 0.49
C GLY A 156 5.75 -11.82 1.68
N ILE A 157 4.85 -10.85 1.88
CA ILE A 157 3.82 -10.92 2.92
C ILE A 157 2.70 -11.86 2.47
N SER A 158 2.25 -12.70 3.41
CA SER A 158 1.24 -13.74 3.20
C SER A 158 0.41 -13.94 4.47
N PRO A 159 -0.69 -14.71 4.45
CA PRO A 159 -1.44 -15.06 5.66
C PRO A 159 -0.59 -15.71 6.75
N ALA A 160 0.46 -16.44 6.35
CA ALA A 160 1.31 -17.18 7.29
C ALA A 160 2.24 -16.28 8.12
N ASN A 161 2.61 -15.09 7.62
CA ASN A 161 3.60 -14.21 8.28
C ASN A 161 3.10 -12.81 8.63
N VAL A 162 1.98 -12.35 8.05
CA VAL A 162 1.48 -10.98 8.25
C VAL A 162 1.23 -10.64 9.71
N GLY A 163 0.76 -11.59 10.52
CA GLY A 163 0.54 -11.40 11.95
C GLY A 163 1.82 -11.04 12.71
N ASP A 164 2.95 -11.65 12.35
CA ASP A 164 4.24 -11.35 12.98
C ASP A 164 4.72 -9.92 12.67
N TYR A 165 4.41 -9.43 11.47
CA TYR A 165 4.65 -8.04 11.10
C TYR A 165 3.77 -7.07 11.87
N LEU A 166 2.46 -7.30 11.90
CA LEU A 166 1.50 -6.40 12.52
C LEU A 166 1.72 -6.25 14.04
N ARG A 167 2.30 -7.27 14.70
CA ARG A 167 2.69 -7.18 16.12
C ARG A 167 3.89 -6.26 16.37
N GLN A 168 4.62 -5.81 15.33
CA GLN A 168 5.76 -4.90 15.53
C GLN A 168 5.28 -3.47 15.77
N LYS A 169 5.78 -2.80 16.81
CA LYS A 169 5.37 -1.44 17.21
C LYS A 169 5.62 -0.38 16.14
N ASN A 170 6.62 -0.60 15.29
CA ASN A 170 7.01 0.30 14.19
C ASN A 170 6.31 -0.03 12.86
N ILE A 171 5.36 -0.97 12.83
CA ILE A 171 4.51 -1.23 11.68
C ILE A 171 3.21 -0.41 11.77
N VAL A 172 2.85 0.21 10.66
CA VAL A 172 1.54 0.85 10.46
C VAL A 172 0.59 -0.11 9.75
N CYS A 173 1.05 -0.73 8.67
CA CYS A 173 0.29 -1.69 7.88
C CYS A 173 1.22 -2.57 7.04
N CYS A 174 0.65 -3.61 6.44
CA CYS A 174 1.32 -4.48 5.49
C CYS A 174 0.66 -4.42 4.11
N GLY A 175 1.46 -4.41 3.05
CA GLY A 175 0.96 -4.58 1.69
C GLY A 175 0.91 -6.06 1.31
N GLY A 176 -0.25 -6.55 0.85
CA GLY A 176 -0.44 -7.95 0.49
C GLY A 176 -1.10 -8.14 -0.88
N SER A 177 -0.53 -8.98 -1.73
CA SER A 177 -1.09 -9.27 -3.06
C SER A 177 -1.99 -10.51 -3.10
N TRP A 178 -1.97 -11.36 -2.08
CA TRP A 178 -2.74 -12.61 -2.05
C TRP A 178 -4.26 -12.41 -1.96
N ILE A 179 -4.69 -11.22 -1.49
CA ILE A 179 -6.11 -10.87 -1.29
C ILE A 179 -6.82 -10.71 -2.62
N VAL A 180 -6.09 -10.29 -3.65
CA VAL A 180 -6.64 -10.04 -4.99
C VAL A 180 -5.84 -10.86 -6.02
N PRO A 181 -6.12 -12.17 -6.16
CA PRO A 181 -5.52 -12.98 -7.23
C PRO A 181 -5.88 -12.41 -8.60
N GLU A 182 -4.88 -12.27 -9.49
CA GLU A 182 -5.06 -11.68 -10.83
C GLU A 182 -6.16 -12.41 -11.61
N ALA A 183 -6.22 -13.75 -11.51
CA ALA A 183 -7.25 -14.56 -12.19
C ALA A 183 -8.68 -14.24 -11.69
N ALA A 184 -8.86 -14.04 -10.38
CA ALA A 184 -10.16 -13.68 -9.82
C ALA A 184 -10.59 -12.28 -10.26
N LEU A 185 -9.65 -11.32 -10.27
CA LEU A 185 -9.90 -9.95 -10.71
C LEU A 185 -10.27 -9.91 -12.20
N ASP A 186 -9.52 -10.61 -13.05
CA ASP A 186 -9.77 -10.66 -14.50
C ASP A 186 -11.09 -11.35 -14.85
N ALA A 187 -11.49 -12.35 -14.07
CA ALA A 187 -12.78 -13.03 -14.20
C ALA A 187 -13.96 -12.24 -13.61
N GLY A 188 -13.72 -11.18 -12.83
CA GLY A 188 -14.75 -10.45 -12.09
C GLY A 188 -15.34 -11.24 -10.91
N ASP A 189 -14.60 -12.21 -10.36
CA ASP A 189 -15.00 -12.98 -9.18
C ASP A 189 -14.78 -12.16 -7.90
N PHE A 190 -15.65 -11.17 -7.74
CA PHE A 190 -15.61 -10.27 -6.58
C PHE A 190 -16.02 -10.96 -5.28
N ASP A 191 -16.79 -12.05 -5.36
CA ASP A 191 -17.15 -12.86 -4.19
C ASP A 191 -15.92 -13.57 -3.61
N ALA A 192 -15.02 -14.09 -4.46
CA ALA A 192 -13.76 -14.64 -4.01
C ALA A 192 -12.88 -13.57 -3.36
N ILE A 193 -12.78 -12.37 -3.95
CA ILE A 193 -12.01 -11.25 -3.41
C ILE A 193 -12.57 -10.81 -2.06
N ARG A 194 -13.89 -10.68 -1.92
CA ARG A 194 -14.56 -10.34 -0.66
C ARG A 194 -14.25 -11.35 0.44
N ARG A 195 -14.29 -12.65 0.14
CA ARG A 195 -13.93 -13.71 1.11
C ARG A 195 -12.47 -13.60 1.56
N LEU A 196 -11.54 -13.44 0.62
CA LEU A 196 -10.11 -13.28 0.95
C LEU A 196 -9.84 -12.00 1.76
N ALA A 197 -10.56 -10.92 1.47
CA ALA A 197 -10.49 -9.70 2.26
C ALA A 197 -11.02 -9.92 3.70
N ALA A 198 -12.14 -10.64 3.86
CA ALA A 198 -12.68 -10.97 5.19
C ALA A 198 -11.73 -11.89 5.98
N GLU A 199 -11.10 -12.87 5.34
CA GLU A 199 -10.07 -13.71 5.95
C GLU A 199 -8.86 -12.87 6.42
N ALA A 200 -8.39 -11.96 5.58
CA ALA A 200 -7.29 -11.06 5.92
C ALA A 200 -7.69 -10.09 7.06
N ARG A 201 -8.94 -9.58 7.07
CA ARG A 201 -9.47 -8.74 8.15
C ARG A 201 -9.50 -9.51 9.47
N ALA A 202 -9.95 -10.78 9.47
CA ALA A 202 -9.96 -11.61 10.66
C ALA A 202 -8.55 -11.80 11.29
N ILE A 203 -7.51 -11.87 10.46
CA ILE A 203 -6.11 -11.89 10.97
C ILE A 203 -5.80 -10.58 11.72
N VAL A 204 -6.15 -9.42 11.14
CA VAL A 204 -5.92 -8.12 11.78
C VAL A 204 -6.66 -8.02 13.11
N ASP A 205 -7.92 -8.47 13.16
CA ASP A 205 -8.77 -8.41 14.36
C ASP A 205 -8.29 -9.34 15.48
N SER A 206 -7.44 -10.32 15.16
CA SER A 206 -6.86 -11.26 16.13
C SER A 206 -5.59 -10.76 16.81
N ILE A 207 -5.07 -9.57 16.46
CA ILE A 207 -3.81 -9.03 16.93
C ILE A 207 -3.99 -7.92 17.94
#